data_1f8d8486d244b0089920efa8febebe85
#
_entry.id   1f8d8486d244b0089920efa8febebe85
#
_cell.length_a   1.000
_cell.length_b   1.000
_cell.length_c   1.000
_cell.angle_alpha   90.00
_cell.angle_beta   90.00
_cell.angle_gamma   90.00
#
_symmetry.space_group_name_H-M   'P 1'
#
loop_
_entity.id
_entity.type
_entity.pdbx_description
1 polymer ?
#
loop_
_entity_poly.entity_id
_entity_poly.type
_entity_poly.pdbx_seq_one_letter_code
_entity_poly.pdbx_strand_id
1 'polypeptide(L)'
;MIAEMEIDSFLYQMIGTVDSLLFNINDKFGLMISSDRIEIDKIQSALSAETKSIDLLNDLNKANQYGNWYWTIKQLRNYSLGNSLISQEAYEELANYTKTNMKIIPYFEQSLESLEKLIESIRKREPKLL
;
A
#
# COMPACT_ATOMS: atom_id res chain seq x y z
N MET A 1 -0.32 11.69 21.58
CA MET A 1 0.08 10.27 21.38
C MET A 1 -1.04 9.53 20.66
N ILE A 2 -0.73 8.81 19.63
CA ILE A 2 -1.70 7.94 18.95
C ILE A 2 -1.87 6.66 19.78
N ALA A 3 -3.11 6.31 20.10
CA ALA A 3 -3.41 5.03 20.73
C ALA A 3 -3.18 3.87 19.76
N GLU A 4 -2.88 2.69 20.27
CA GLU A 4 -2.64 1.51 19.44
C GLU A 4 -3.82 1.18 18.53
N MET A 5 -5.06 1.38 19.01
CA MET A 5 -6.26 1.20 18.20
C MET A 5 -6.32 2.16 17.01
N GLU A 6 -5.83 3.39 17.20
CA GLU A 6 -5.80 4.37 16.11
C GLU A 6 -4.76 4.00 15.07
N ILE A 7 -3.64 3.43 15.49
CA ILE A 7 -2.61 2.92 14.59
C ILE A 7 -3.19 1.80 13.73
N ASP A 8 -3.84 0.83 14.34
CA ASP A 8 -4.44 -0.28 13.61
C ASP A 8 -5.54 0.18 12.67
N SER A 9 -6.37 1.12 13.09
CA SER A 9 -7.42 1.71 12.26
C SER A 9 -6.83 2.40 11.03
N PHE A 10 -5.76 3.16 11.21
CA PHE A 10 -5.06 3.82 10.11
C PHE A 10 -4.51 2.81 9.11
N LEU A 11 -3.83 1.78 9.60
CA LEU A 11 -3.28 0.72 8.75
C LEU A 11 -4.38 0.02 7.96
N TYR A 12 -5.49 -0.30 8.63
CA TYR A 12 -6.63 -0.94 7.99
C TYR A 12 -7.19 -0.08 6.86
N GLN A 13 -7.35 1.22 7.08
CA GLN A 13 -7.87 2.14 6.08
C GLN A 13 -6.91 2.31 4.91
N MET A 14 -5.62 2.40 5.17
CA MET A 14 -4.61 2.50 4.11
C MET A 14 -4.59 1.27 3.22
N ILE A 15 -4.57 0.09 3.82
CA ILE A 15 -4.58 -1.18 3.09
C ILE A 15 -5.90 -1.33 2.31
N GLY A 16 -7.02 -1.00 2.95
CA GLY A 16 -8.34 -1.08 2.29
C GLY A 16 -8.44 -0.17 1.07
N THR A 17 -7.87 1.02 1.15
CA THR A 17 -7.86 1.95 0.01
C THR A 17 -7.03 1.38 -1.15
N VAL A 18 -5.86 0.84 -0.85
CA VAL A 18 -5.02 0.21 -1.88
C VAL A 18 -5.71 -1.03 -2.45
N ASP A 19 -6.32 -1.84 -1.62
CA ASP A 19 -7.06 -3.03 -2.08
C ASP A 19 -8.18 -2.66 -3.05
N SER A 20 -8.93 -1.59 -2.75
CA SER A 20 -9.98 -1.09 -3.65
C SER A 20 -9.39 -0.63 -4.99
N LEU A 21 -8.24 0.04 -4.94
CA LEU A 21 -7.55 0.46 -6.14
C LEU A 21 -7.11 -0.74 -6.97
N LEU A 22 -6.53 -1.75 -6.34
CA LEU A 22 -6.09 -2.97 -7.02
C LEU A 22 -7.27 -3.72 -7.64
N PHE A 23 -8.41 -3.77 -6.94
CA PHE A 23 -9.64 -4.36 -7.47
C PHE A 23 -10.07 -3.63 -8.76
N ASN A 24 -10.07 -2.31 -8.74
CA ASN A 24 -10.45 -1.51 -9.90
C ASN A 24 -9.47 -1.73 -11.06
N ILE A 25 -8.18 -1.86 -10.79
CA ILE A 25 -7.17 -2.15 -11.82
C ILE A 25 -7.44 -3.51 -12.45
N ASN A 26 -7.68 -4.53 -11.62
CA ASN A 26 -7.98 -5.87 -12.10
C ASN A 26 -9.20 -5.86 -13.04
N ASP A 27 -10.25 -5.17 -12.65
CA ASP A 27 -11.48 -5.07 -13.43
C ASP A 27 -11.26 -4.29 -14.73
N LYS A 28 -10.68 -3.10 -14.63
CA LYS A 28 -10.48 -2.19 -15.75
C LYS A 28 -9.59 -2.79 -16.84
N PHE A 29 -8.51 -3.44 -16.45
CA PHE A 29 -7.56 -4.03 -17.41
C PHE A 29 -7.86 -5.48 -17.75
N GLY A 30 -8.95 -6.03 -17.20
CA GLY A 30 -9.35 -7.40 -17.50
C GLY A 30 -8.32 -8.45 -17.15
N LEU A 31 -7.65 -8.29 -16.00
CA LEU A 31 -6.55 -9.18 -15.61
C LEU A 31 -7.03 -10.55 -15.14
N MET A 32 -8.31 -10.66 -14.82
CA MET A 32 -8.97 -11.92 -14.46
C MET A 32 -8.40 -12.61 -13.23
N ILE A 33 -7.88 -11.83 -12.28
CA ILE A 33 -7.44 -12.34 -10.99
C ILE A 33 -8.68 -12.54 -10.11
N SER A 34 -8.79 -13.69 -9.44
CA SER A 34 -9.89 -13.98 -8.51
C SER A 34 -9.93 -12.92 -7.40
N SER A 35 -11.14 -12.48 -7.02
CA SER A 35 -11.32 -11.43 -6.01
C SER A 35 -10.65 -11.74 -4.67
N ASP A 36 -10.56 -13.01 -4.29
CA ASP A 36 -9.91 -13.45 -3.06
C ASP A 36 -8.38 -13.52 -3.17
N ARG A 37 -7.83 -13.27 -4.38
CA ARG A 37 -6.40 -13.36 -4.65
C ARG A 37 -5.82 -12.06 -5.20
N ILE A 38 -6.56 -10.97 -5.13
CA ILE A 38 -6.06 -9.68 -5.62
C ILE A 38 -5.05 -9.14 -4.62
N GLU A 39 -3.79 -9.18 -5.01
CA GLU A 39 -2.65 -8.66 -4.26
C GLU A 39 -1.78 -7.84 -5.20
N ILE A 40 -1.05 -6.88 -4.66
CA ILE A 40 -0.23 -6.01 -5.50
C ILE A 40 0.77 -6.79 -6.34
N ASP A 41 1.38 -7.85 -5.81
CA ASP A 41 2.35 -8.67 -6.53
C ASP A 41 1.73 -9.33 -7.76
N LYS A 42 0.49 -9.80 -7.64
CA LYS A 42 -0.23 -10.42 -8.74
C LYS A 42 -0.64 -9.41 -9.80
N ILE A 43 -1.08 -8.22 -9.38
CA ILE A 43 -1.39 -7.12 -10.29
C ILE A 43 -0.13 -6.70 -11.05
N GLN A 44 1.00 -6.56 -10.37
CA GLN A 44 2.28 -6.21 -11.00
C GLN A 44 2.68 -7.25 -12.06
N SER A 45 2.58 -8.53 -11.72
CA SER A 45 2.91 -9.62 -12.66
C SER A 45 1.99 -9.62 -13.88
N ALA A 46 0.70 -9.44 -13.66
CA ALA A 46 -0.28 -9.43 -14.75
C ALA A 46 -0.10 -8.22 -15.66
N LEU A 47 0.14 -7.04 -15.11
CA LEU A 47 0.40 -5.83 -15.90
C LEU A 47 1.68 -5.98 -16.70
N SER A 48 2.72 -6.56 -16.12
CA SER A 48 4.00 -6.79 -16.79
C SER A 48 3.83 -7.72 -17.98
N ALA A 49 3.09 -8.81 -17.81
CA ALA A 49 2.83 -9.78 -18.87
C ALA A 49 2.04 -9.18 -20.03
N GLU A 50 1.09 -8.30 -19.72
CA GLU A 50 0.18 -7.70 -20.70
C GLU A 50 0.73 -6.44 -21.37
N THR A 51 1.76 -5.84 -20.79
CA THR A 51 2.38 -4.59 -21.25
C THR A 51 1.40 -3.43 -21.48
N LYS A 52 0.27 -3.45 -20.75
CA LYS A 52 -0.82 -2.51 -20.99
C LYS A 52 -0.61 -1.12 -20.40
N SER A 53 0.14 -1.01 -19.32
CA SER A 53 0.40 0.30 -18.70
C SER A 53 1.71 0.26 -17.93
N ILE A 54 2.78 0.66 -18.60
CA ILE A 54 4.11 0.71 -18.01
C ILE A 54 4.18 1.72 -16.86
N ASP A 55 3.53 2.87 -17.02
CA ASP A 55 3.54 3.93 -16.01
C ASP A 55 2.82 3.49 -14.74
N LEU A 56 1.66 2.85 -14.87
CA LEU A 56 0.95 2.30 -13.73
C LEU A 56 1.77 1.22 -13.03
N LEU A 57 2.36 0.31 -13.80
CA LEU A 57 3.21 -0.74 -13.26
C LEU A 57 4.39 -0.15 -12.49
N ASN A 58 5.04 0.88 -13.04
CA ASN A 58 6.15 1.54 -12.38
C ASN A 58 5.73 2.21 -11.08
N ASP A 59 4.56 2.86 -11.04
CA ASP A 59 4.02 3.46 -9.82
C ASP A 59 3.79 2.41 -8.73
N LEU A 60 3.19 1.28 -9.09
CA LEU A 60 2.95 0.18 -8.16
C LEU A 60 4.27 -0.45 -7.69
N ASN A 61 5.20 -0.68 -8.61
CA ASN A 61 6.52 -1.24 -8.27
C ASN A 61 7.25 -0.35 -7.27
N LYS A 62 7.21 0.96 -7.49
CA LYS A 62 7.85 1.92 -6.59
C LYS A 62 7.25 1.89 -5.20
N ALA A 63 5.92 1.92 -5.10
CA ALA A 63 5.23 1.89 -3.81
C ALA A 63 5.51 0.59 -3.03
N ASN A 64 5.58 -0.53 -3.74
CA ASN A 64 5.76 -1.86 -3.15
C ASN A 64 7.23 -2.27 -3.01
N GLN A 65 8.16 -1.41 -3.40
CA GLN A 65 9.57 -1.71 -3.28
C GLN A 65 9.98 -1.83 -1.81
N TYR A 66 10.88 -2.77 -1.53
CA TYR A 66 11.40 -3.00 -0.18
C TYR A 66 11.80 -1.68 0.50
N GLY A 67 11.25 -1.46 1.70
CA GLY A 67 11.51 -0.26 2.49
C GLY A 67 10.70 0.96 2.09
N ASN A 68 9.92 0.91 1.01
CA ASN A 68 9.08 2.03 0.62
C ASN A 68 7.75 2.00 1.39
N TRP A 69 6.91 3.02 1.20
CA TRP A 69 5.77 3.27 2.09
C TRP A 69 4.74 2.13 2.12
N TYR A 70 4.34 1.59 0.96
CA TYR A 70 3.31 0.56 0.94
C TYR A 70 3.86 -0.77 1.46
N TRP A 71 5.10 -1.11 1.09
CA TRP A 71 5.77 -2.28 1.63
C TRP A 71 5.79 -2.23 3.16
N THR A 72 6.17 -1.09 3.73
CA THR A 72 6.25 -0.89 5.18
C THR A 72 4.88 -0.96 5.85
N ILE A 73 3.85 -0.34 5.24
CA ILE A 73 2.48 -0.41 5.74
C ILE A 73 1.99 -1.86 5.81
N LYS A 74 2.30 -2.66 4.77
CA LYS A 74 1.94 -4.09 4.77
C LYS A 74 2.64 -4.86 5.90
N GLN A 75 3.91 -4.57 6.15
CA GLN A 75 4.65 -5.24 7.23
C GLN A 75 4.05 -4.90 8.60
N LEU A 76 3.70 -3.64 8.81
CA LEU A 76 3.05 -3.21 10.04
C LEU A 76 1.68 -3.89 10.22
N ARG A 77 0.91 -3.99 9.14
CA ARG A 77 -0.39 -4.65 9.18
C ARG A 77 -0.24 -6.14 9.52
N ASN A 78 0.73 -6.81 8.91
CA ASN A 78 0.98 -8.22 9.18
C ASN A 78 1.41 -8.43 10.63
N TYR A 79 2.22 -7.54 11.17
CA TYR A 79 2.59 -7.57 12.57
C TYR A 79 1.35 -7.43 13.47
N SER A 80 0.49 -6.46 13.18
CA SER A 80 -0.75 -6.24 13.93
C SER A 80 -1.65 -7.47 13.94
N LEU A 81 -1.82 -8.12 12.78
CA LEU A 81 -2.64 -9.33 12.66
C LEU A 81 -2.10 -10.48 13.51
N GLY A 82 -0.77 -10.59 13.65
CA GLY A 82 -0.14 -11.64 14.43
C GLY A 82 -0.06 -11.34 15.93
N ASN A 83 -0.11 -10.07 16.33
CA ASN A 83 0.17 -9.62 17.69
C ASN A 83 -0.94 -8.76 18.30
N SER A 84 -2.15 -8.84 17.79
CA SER A 84 -3.33 -8.09 18.19
C SER A 84 -3.27 -6.61 17.81
N LEU A 85 -2.48 -5.80 18.50
CA LEU A 85 -2.33 -4.38 18.23
C LEU A 85 -0.87 -4.04 18.02
N ILE A 86 -0.61 -3.10 17.12
CA ILE A 86 0.75 -2.64 16.92
C ILE A 86 1.08 -1.55 17.93
N SER A 87 2.20 -1.70 18.62
CA SER A 87 2.70 -0.71 19.58
C SER A 87 3.67 0.23 18.90
N GLN A 88 3.93 1.36 19.54
CA GLN A 88 4.94 2.30 19.07
C GLN A 88 6.33 1.65 19.08
N GLU A 89 6.62 0.79 20.07
CA GLU A 89 7.87 0.04 20.14
C GLU A 89 8.05 -0.88 18.95
N ALA A 90 7.00 -1.59 18.56
CA ALA A 90 7.02 -2.45 17.37
C ALA A 90 7.26 -1.64 16.11
N TYR A 91 6.62 -0.46 16.01
CA TYR A 91 6.87 0.43 14.88
C TYR A 91 8.32 0.90 14.84
N GLU A 92 8.87 1.31 15.97
CA GLU A 92 10.26 1.79 16.04
C GLU A 92 11.24 0.69 15.63
N GLU A 93 10.98 -0.53 16.05
CA GLU A 93 11.80 -1.67 15.66
C GLU A 93 11.74 -1.88 14.14
N LEU A 94 10.54 -1.84 13.55
CA LEU A 94 10.38 -1.97 12.12
C LEU A 94 10.94 -0.76 11.38
N ALA A 95 10.83 0.44 11.94
CA ALA A 95 11.40 1.65 11.37
C ALA A 95 12.93 1.54 11.24
N ASN A 96 13.58 0.97 12.23
CA ASN A 96 15.02 0.72 12.15
C ASN A 96 15.36 -0.27 11.04
N TYR A 97 14.53 -1.29 10.89
CA TYR A 97 14.70 -2.30 9.84
C TYR A 97 14.52 -1.71 8.44
N THR A 98 13.56 -0.82 8.28
CA THR A 98 13.25 -0.18 6.99
C THR A 98 14.06 1.09 6.74
N LYS A 99 14.97 1.44 7.67
CA LYS A 99 15.83 2.62 7.59
C LYS A 99 15.07 3.95 7.59
N THR A 100 13.84 3.96 8.12
CA THR A 100 13.15 5.22 8.36
C THR A 100 13.51 5.75 9.73
N ASN A 101 13.84 7.02 9.84
CA ASN A 101 14.16 7.68 11.11
C ASN A 101 12.97 8.51 11.62
N MET A 102 11.82 8.34 11.02
CA MET A 102 10.64 9.12 11.37
C MET A 102 9.89 8.49 12.52
N LYS A 103 9.31 9.33 13.37
CA LYS A 103 8.34 8.87 14.36
C LYS A 103 7.07 8.41 13.65
N ILE A 104 6.22 7.67 14.38
CA ILE A 104 5.07 7.00 13.78
C ILE A 104 4.07 7.98 13.14
N ILE A 105 3.76 9.10 13.81
CA ILE A 105 2.79 10.06 13.29
C ILE A 105 3.28 10.73 12.01
N PRO A 106 4.48 11.33 11.97
CA PRO A 106 5.02 11.89 10.72
C PRO A 106 5.15 10.85 9.61
N TYR A 107 5.48 9.62 9.95
CA TYR A 107 5.58 8.55 8.95
C TYR A 107 4.23 8.23 8.34
N PHE A 108 3.18 8.15 9.16
CA PHE A 108 1.83 7.91 8.66
C PHE A 108 1.32 9.07 7.80
N GLU A 109 1.61 10.30 8.19
CA GLU A 109 1.25 11.47 7.38
C GLU A 109 1.96 11.43 6.03
N GLN A 110 3.23 11.07 6.00
CA GLN A 110 3.98 10.94 4.76
C GLN A 110 3.44 9.78 3.90
N SER A 111 3.08 8.67 4.52
CA SER A 111 2.50 7.52 3.81
C SER A 111 1.15 7.88 3.18
N LEU A 112 0.31 8.61 3.92
CA LEU A 112 -0.97 9.09 3.39
C LEU A 112 -0.75 10.03 2.20
N GLU A 113 0.18 10.94 2.30
CA GLU A 113 0.54 11.85 1.21
C GLU A 113 1.02 11.06 -0.02
N SER A 114 1.83 10.02 0.20
CA SER A 114 2.31 9.15 -0.89
C SER A 114 1.14 8.41 -1.56
N LEU A 115 0.19 7.93 -0.78
CA LEU A 115 -1.02 7.29 -1.32
C LEU A 115 -1.84 8.28 -2.14
N GLU A 116 -2.03 9.50 -1.65
CA GLU A 116 -2.76 10.54 -2.37
C GLU A 116 -2.08 10.87 -3.71
N LYS A 117 -0.76 10.94 -3.73
CA LYS A 117 0.00 11.16 -4.96
C LYS A 117 -0.15 10.00 -5.94
N LEU A 118 -0.16 8.77 -5.44
CA LEU A 118 -0.38 7.60 -6.27
C LEU A 118 -1.76 7.64 -6.92
N ILE A 119 -2.79 7.92 -6.13
CA ILE A 119 -4.17 8.03 -6.63
C ILE A 119 -4.29 9.14 -7.66
N GLU A 120 -3.70 10.29 -7.41
CA GLU A 120 -3.69 11.44 -8.34
C GLU A 120 -3.02 11.07 -9.66
N SER A 121 -1.87 10.41 -9.60
CA SER A 121 -1.13 9.98 -10.78
C SER A 121 -1.96 9.02 -11.63
N ILE A 122 -2.61 8.05 -10.98
CA ILE A 122 -3.46 7.08 -11.67
C ILE A 122 -4.69 7.78 -12.27
N ARG A 123 -5.31 8.70 -11.54
CA ARG A 123 -6.48 9.43 -12.02
C ARG A 123 -6.17 10.24 -13.27
N LYS A 124 -4.98 10.83 -13.35
CA LYS A 124 -4.56 11.58 -14.53
C LYS A 124 -4.38 10.70 -15.76
N ARG A 125 -3.82 9.49 -15.57
CA ARG A 125 -3.55 8.57 -16.68
C ARG A 125 -4.76 7.75 -17.06
N GLU A 126 -5.58 7.39 -16.09
CA GLU A 126 -6.75 6.52 -16.27
C GLU A 126 -7.94 7.10 -15.53
N PRO A 127 -8.58 8.18 -16.05
CA PRO A 127 -9.67 8.86 -15.33
C PRO A 127 -10.85 7.96 -15.01
N LYS A 128 -11.05 6.90 -15.81
CA LYS A 128 -12.19 5.98 -15.63
C LYS A 128 -11.93 4.91 -14.56
N LEU A 129 -10.73 4.85 -14.04
CA LEU A 129 -10.37 3.82 -13.06
C LEU A 129 -10.89 4.13 -11.66
N LEU A 130 -11.01 5.39 -11.32
CA LEU A 130 -11.40 5.83 -9.98
C LEU A 130 -12.68 6.64 -9.98
#